data_3337713d2cc407f9801dfc090e68273b
#
_entry.id   3337713d2cc407f9801dfc090e68273b
#
_cell.length_a   1.000
_cell.length_b   1.000
_cell.length_c   1.000
_cell.angle_alpha   90.00
_cell.angle_beta   90.00
_cell.angle_gamma   90.00
#
_symmetry.space_group_name_H-M   'P 1'
#
loop_
_entity.id
_entity.type
_entity.pdbx_description
1 polymer ?
#
loop_
_entity_poly.entity_id
_entity_poly.type
_entity_poly.pdbx_seq_one_letter_code
_entity_poly.pdbx_strand_id
1 'polypeptide(L)'
;MQILKRLIARRSQTEPQLLVRLWRAIVSEATLKQAKVAIHVGRKTAQAMGHRLRIRDHFGRFPVEEWRDAGQAMMQVNANPADLCIVETDSDWVDPFVHGHAGRAQVIAALPALKEEGVPKLLVIGVSPAQPTGEDETLIISKGNLPRDFAPQPLWQLKSGPYRLSALAGWFSEHESPLVGLARSNPGLGLKVAGRYASAIEV
;
A
#
# COMPACT_ATOMS: atom_id res chain seq x y z
N MET A 1 -0.69 1.97 -13.39
CA MET A 1 -2.16 2.14 -13.16
C MET A 1 -2.89 2.77 -14.33
N GLN A 2 -2.43 3.85 -14.96
CA GLN A 2 -3.15 4.51 -16.07
C GLN A 2 -3.50 3.61 -17.26
N ILE A 3 -2.61 2.71 -17.67
CA ILE A 3 -2.88 1.78 -18.79
C ILE A 3 -4.04 0.85 -18.44
N LEU A 4 -4.05 0.31 -17.23
CA LEU A 4 -5.12 -0.58 -16.76
C LEU A 4 -6.47 0.15 -16.69
N LYS A 5 -6.49 1.40 -16.18
CA LYS A 5 -7.69 2.25 -16.18
C LYS A 5 -8.23 2.47 -17.60
N ARG A 6 -7.35 2.76 -18.57
CA ARG A 6 -7.74 2.93 -19.98
C ARG A 6 -8.30 1.65 -20.61
N LEU A 7 -7.74 0.48 -20.28
CA LEU A 7 -8.23 -0.80 -20.77
C LEU A 7 -9.64 -1.08 -20.23
N ILE A 8 -9.87 -0.86 -18.95
CA ILE A 8 -11.19 -1.04 -18.32
C ILE A 8 -12.20 -0.03 -18.89
N ALA A 9 -11.83 1.25 -19.02
CA ALA A 9 -12.71 2.31 -19.53
C ALA A 9 -13.14 2.12 -20.99
N ARG A 10 -12.39 1.36 -21.80
CA ARG A 10 -12.75 1.06 -23.21
C ARG A 10 -13.93 0.11 -23.36
N ARG A 11 -14.67 -0.18 -22.28
CA ARG A 11 -15.87 -1.03 -22.27
C ARG A 11 -15.66 -2.36 -23.04
N SER A 12 -14.54 -3.04 -22.75
CA SER A 12 -14.40 -4.40 -23.27
C SER A 12 -15.53 -5.25 -22.68
N GLN A 13 -16.04 -6.22 -23.44
CA GLN A 13 -16.99 -7.21 -22.90
C GLN A 13 -16.33 -8.12 -21.85
N THR A 14 -15.06 -7.91 -21.58
CA THR A 14 -14.25 -8.69 -20.64
C THR A 14 -14.44 -8.15 -19.23
N GLU A 15 -14.70 -9.03 -18.30
CA GLU A 15 -14.84 -8.68 -16.89
C GLU A 15 -13.60 -7.96 -16.36
N PRO A 16 -13.74 -6.84 -15.64
CA PRO A 16 -12.62 -6.02 -15.16
C PRO A 16 -11.58 -6.81 -14.35
N GLN A 17 -12.01 -7.77 -13.52
CA GLN A 17 -11.09 -8.62 -12.76
C GLN A 17 -10.20 -9.46 -13.66
N LEU A 18 -10.73 -10.01 -14.75
CA LEU A 18 -9.94 -10.78 -15.69
C LEU A 18 -8.91 -9.91 -16.40
N LEU A 19 -9.28 -8.68 -16.80
CA LEU A 19 -8.34 -7.71 -17.39
C LEU A 19 -7.19 -7.38 -16.42
N VAL A 20 -7.49 -7.15 -15.13
CA VAL A 20 -6.48 -6.92 -14.12
C VAL A 20 -5.51 -8.10 -14.01
N ARG A 21 -6.03 -9.32 -13.91
CA ARG A 21 -5.22 -10.56 -13.81
C ARG A 21 -4.31 -10.75 -15.02
N LEU A 22 -4.84 -10.62 -16.23
CA LEU A 22 -4.07 -10.77 -17.47
C LEU A 22 -2.96 -9.71 -17.56
N TRP A 23 -3.31 -8.44 -17.32
CA TRP A 23 -2.34 -7.36 -17.35
C TRP A 23 -1.23 -7.56 -16.32
N ARG A 24 -1.60 -7.91 -15.08
CA ARG A 24 -0.63 -8.16 -13.99
C ARG A 24 0.25 -9.37 -14.28
N ALA A 25 -0.28 -10.43 -14.86
CA ALA A 25 0.52 -11.58 -15.27
C ALA A 25 1.59 -11.19 -16.30
N ILE A 26 1.23 -10.40 -17.33
CA ILE A 26 2.18 -9.92 -18.34
C ILE A 26 3.28 -9.05 -17.71
N VAL A 27 2.89 -8.08 -16.86
CA VAL A 27 3.85 -7.20 -16.18
C VAL A 27 4.77 -8.00 -15.26
N SER A 28 4.24 -8.95 -14.51
CA SER A 28 5.04 -9.80 -13.60
C SER A 28 6.08 -10.63 -14.34
N GLU A 29 5.70 -11.27 -15.44
CA GLU A 29 6.64 -12.05 -16.27
C GLU A 29 7.73 -11.15 -16.90
N ALA A 30 7.37 -9.95 -17.34
CA ALA A 30 8.33 -8.99 -17.87
C ALA A 30 9.33 -8.55 -16.79
N THR A 31 8.83 -8.27 -15.58
CA THR A 31 9.67 -7.84 -14.45
C THR A 31 10.63 -8.96 -14.01
N LEU A 32 10.15 -10.21 -13.90
CA LEU A 32 11.00 -11.36 -13.53
C LEU A 32 12.14 -11.64 -14.51
N LYS A 33 11.97 -11.25 -15.80
CA LYS A 33 13.05 -11.33 -16.78
C LYS A 33 14.11 -10.24 -16.61
N GLN A 34 13.77 -9.13 -15.96
CA GLN A 34 14.64 -7.96 -15.82
C GLN A 34 15.33 -7.91 -14.45
N ALA A 35 14.69 -8.43 -13.41
CA ALA A 35 15.20 -8.38 -12.04
C ALA A 35 14.75 -9.60 -11.24
N LYS A 36 15.58 -9.96 -10.27
CA LYS A 36 15.16 -10.90 -9.20
C LYS A 36 14.34 -10.09 -8.21
N VAL A 37 13.07 -10.44 -8.06
CA VAL A 37 12.12 -9.80 -7.14
C VAL A 37 11.51 -10.87 -6.27
N ALA A 38 11.47 -10.65 -4.97
CA ALA A 38 10.75 -11.48 -4.02
C ALA A 38 9.68 -10.65 -3.27
N ILE A 39 8.65 -11.33 -2.81
CA ILE A 39 7.61 -10.77 -1.96
C ILE A 39 7.79 -11.36 -0.56
N HIS A 40 8.04 -10.50 0.42
CA HIS A 40 8.18 -10.88 1.81
C HIS A 40 6.84 -10.68 2.53
N VAL A 41 6.38 -11.70 3.24
CA VAL A 41 5.11 -11.67 3.99
C VAL A 41 5.30 -12.25 5.39
N GLY A 42 4.56 -11.74 6.36
CA GLY A 42 4.45 -12.39 7.66
C GLY A 42 3.68 -13.70 7.56
N ARG A 43 3.97 -14.67 8.45
CA ARG A 43 3.33 -16.00 8.49
C ARG A 43 1.80 -15.92 8.47
N LYS A 44 1.21 -15.02 9.25
CA LYS A 44 -0.24 -14.85 9.32
C LYS A 44 -0.83 -14.51 7.94
N THR A 45 -0.24 -13.55 7.24
CA THR A 45 -0.63 -13.15 5.87
C THR A 45 -0.42 -14.29 4.88
N ALA A 46 0.71 -15.04 5.00
CA ALA A 46 1.02 -16.16 4.12
C ALA A 46 0.01 -17.32 4.27
N GLN A 47 -0.52 -17.55 5.47
CA GLN A 47 -1.46 -18.63 5.75
C GLN A 47 -2.90 -18.29 5.39
N ALA A 48 -3.25 -17.02 5.27
CA ALA A 48 -4.59 -16.58 4.88
C ALA A 48 -4.83 -16.81 3.37
N MET A 49 -5.64 -17.81 3.02
CA MET A 49 -5.91 -18.20 1.62
C MET A 49 -6.37 -17.01 0.77
N GLY A 50 -7.26 -16.16 1.29
CA GLY A 50 -7.75 -14.98 0.57
C GLY A 50 -6.64 -13.98 0.24
N HIS A 51 -5.66 -13.81 1.14
CA HIS A 51 -4.51 -12.94 0.90
C HIS A 51 -3.54 -13.54 -0.11
N ARG A 52 -3.28 -14.84 -0.03
CA ARG A 52 -2.45 -15.55 -1.04
C ARG A 52 -3.03 -15.41 -2.44
N LEU A 53 -4.34 -15.55 -2.60
CA LEU A 53 -5.01 -15.39 -3.88
C LEU A 53 -4.88 -13.95 -4.39
N ARG A 54 -5.10 -12.93 -3.55
CA ARG A 54 -4.93 -11.52 -3.93
C ARG A 54 -3.48 -11.21 -4.33
N ILE A 55 -2.50 -11.72 -3.60
CA ILE A 55 -1.08 -11.56 -3.93
C ILE A 55 -0.80 -12.20 -5.29
N ARG A 56 -1.25 -13.43 -5.51
CA ARG A 56 -1.07 -14.15 -6.78
C ARG A 56 -1.75 -13.44 -7.96
N ASP A 57 -2.98 -12.95 -7.76
CA ASP A 57 -3.73 -12.23 -8.80
C ASP A 57 -3.05 -10.91 -9.19
N HIS A 58 -2.34 -10.27 -8.25
CA HIS A 58 -1.66 -9.00 -8.49
C HIS A 58 -0.22 -9.14 -8.98
N PHE A 59 0.53 -10.10 -8.45
CA PHE A 59 1.97 -10.25 -8.69
C PHE A 59 2.32 -11.50 -9.51
N GLY A 60 1.32 -12.31 -9.89
CA GLY A 60 1.55 -13.49 -10.72
C GLY A 60 2.46 -14.50 -10.05
N ARG A 61 3.64 -14.75 -10.67
CA ARG A 61 4.59 -15.78 -10.26
C ARG A 61 5.77 -15.29 -9.42
N PHE A 62 5.69 -14.08 -8.87
CA PHE A 62 6.74 -13.62 -7.97
C PHE A 62 6.93 -14.60 -6.82
N PRO A 63 8.18 -14.98 -6.47
CA PRO A 63 8.47 -15.77 -5.28
C PRO A 63 7.91 -15.09 -4.02
N VAL A 64 7.25 -15.87 -3.16
CA VAL A 64 6.74 -15.38 -1.88
C VAL A 64 7.53 -16.05 -0.77
N GLU A 65 8.18 -15.24 0.06
CA GLU A 65 8.99 -15.67 1.20
C GLU A 65 8.26 -15.36 2.50
N GLU A 66 8.12 -16.40 3.34
CA GLU A 66 7.43 -16.32 4.61
C GLU A 66 8.39 -15.97 5.75
N TRP A 67 8.01 -15.01 6.57
CA TRP A 67 8.74 -14.59 7.77
C TRP A 67 7.85 -14.74 9.01
N ARG A 68 8.46 -14.74 10.20
CA ARG A 68 7.71 -14.91 11.45
C ARG A 68 6.59 -13.88 11.61
N ASP A 69 6.87 -12.61 11.27
CA ASP A 69 5.96 -11.48 11.43
C ASP A 69 6.20 -10.40 10.36
N ALA A 70 5.33 -9.40 10.33
CA ALA A 70 5.40 -8.29 9.38
C ALA A 70 6.68 -7.44 9.57
N GLY A 71 7.16 -7.28 10.79
CA GLY A 71 8.38 -6.52 11.08
C GLY A 71 9.61 -7.17 10.45
N GLN A 72 9.75 -8.48 10.57
CA GLN A 72 10.85 -9.23 9.91
C GLN A 72 10.73 -9.19 8.38
N ALA A 73 9.52 -9.33 7.84
CA ALA A 73 9.29 -9.22 6.41
C ALA A 73 9.67 -7.83 5.86
N MET A 74 9.33 -6.75 6.57
CA MET A 74 9.70 -5.39 6.18
C MET A 74 11.21 -5.15 6.16
N MET A 75 11.96 -5.75 7.08
CA MET A 75 13.42 -5.59 7.12
C MET A 75 14.11 -6.12 5.87
N GLN A 76 13.53 -7.12 5.20
CA GLN A 76 14.10 -7.74 4.00
C GLN A 76 14.10 -6.81 2.79
N VAL A 77 13.11 -5.93 2.68
CA VAL A 77 12.97 -5.01 1.53
C VAL A 77 14.17 -4.06 1.40
N ASN A 78 14.88 -3.79 2.49
CA ASN A 78 16.07 -2.92 2.45
C ASN A 78 17.30 -3.62 1.85
N ALA A 79 17.36 -4.96 1.88
CA ALA A 79 18.48 -5.72 1.35
C ALA A 79 18.47 -5.73 -0.20
N ASN A 80 17.30 -5.76 -0.81
CA ASN A 80 17.13 -5.68 -2.25
C ASN A 80 16.03 -4.66 -2.59
N PRO A 81 16.35 -3.50 -3.20
CA PRO A 81 15.36 -2.47 -3.52
C PRO A 81 14.26 -2.88 -4.50
N ALA A 82 14.42 -4.01 -5.20
CA ALA A 82 13.40 -4.57 -6.07
C ALA A 82 12.36 -5.39 -5.31
N ASP A 83 12.68 -5.84 -4.09
CA ASP A 83 11.80 -6.66 -3.29
C ASP A 83 10.65 -5.85 -2.69
N LEU A 84 9.58 -6.56 -2.36
CA LEU A 84 8.36 -5.99 -1.81
C LEU A 84 8.01 -6.68 -0.49
N CYS A 85 7.45 -5.94 0.45
CA CYS A 85 6.79 -6.53 1.60
C CYS A 85 5.28 -6.30 1.49
N ILE A 86 4.49 -7.32 1.80
CA ILE A 86 3.02 -7.20 1.84
C ILE A 86 2.53 -7.44 3.25
N VAL A 87 1.71 -6.52 3.73
CA VAL A 87 1.12 -6.56 5.07
C VAL A 87 -0.41 -6.47 4.98
N GLU A 88 -1.11 -7.09 5.92
CA GLU A 88 -2.55 -6.87 6.10
C GLU A 88 -2.76 -5.47 6.68
N THR A 89 -3.69 -4.71 6.12
CA THR A 89 -3.92 -3.31 6.52
C THR A 89 -4.25 -3.19 8.01
N ASP A 90 -4.97 -4.16 8.57
CA ASP A 90 -5.44 -4.21 9.95
C ASP A 90 -4.53 -5.03 10.89
N SER A 91 -3.32 -5.38 10.45
CA SER A 91 -2.36 -6.14 11.27
C SER A 91 -1.37 -5.25 12.04
N ASP A 92 -0.48 -5.87 12.83
CA ASP A 92 0.45 -5.21 13.75
C ASP A 92 1.69 -4.62 13.05
N TRP A 93 1.63 -4.28 11.77
CA TRP A 93 2.77 -3.77 11.01
C TRP A 93 3.11 -2.31 11.30
N VAL A 94 2.17 -1.53 11.82
CA VAL A 94 2.32 -0.08 12.02
C VAL A 94 3.40 0.22 13.05
N ASP A 95 3.41 -0.52 14.16
CA ASP A 95 4.39 -0.30 15.22
C ASP A 95 5.84 -0.54 14.75
N PRO A 96 6.20 -1.71 14.17
CA PRO A 96 7.55 -1.89 13.59
C PRO A 96 7.86 -0.91 12.46
N PHE A 97 6.87 -0.49 11.65
CA PHE A 97 7.07 0.53 10.61
C PHE A 97 7.48 1.88 11.20
N VAL A 98 6.79 2.34 12.25
CA VAL A 98 7.11 3.60 12.94
C VAL A 98 8.50 3.54 13.59
N HIS A 99 8.89 2.38 14.12
CA HIS A 99 10.19 2.14 14.73
C HIS A 99 11.32 1.84 13.72
N GLY A 100 11.06 2.02 12.43
CA GLY A 100 12.10 2.03 11.40
C GLY A 100 12.44 0.67 10.79
N HIS A 101 11.69 -0.41 11.05
CA HIS A 101 11.95 -1.72 10.43
C HIS A 101 11.84 -1.69 8.90
N ALA A 102 11.00 -0.81 8.35
CA ALA A 102 10.90 -0.58 6.92
C ALA A 102 12.09 0.19 6.32
N GLY A 103 12.96 0.80 7.15
CA GLY A 103 14.05 1.65 6.69
C GLY A 103 13.56 2.79 5.79
N ARG A 104 13.98 2.77 4.51
CA ARG A 104 13.55 3.75 3.49
C ARG A 104 12.28 3.35 2.73
N ALA A 105 11.80 2.12 2.95
CA ALA A 105 10.62 1.64 2.24
C ALA A 105 9.35 2.36 2.71
N GLN A 106 8.41 2.52 1.79
CA GLN A 106 7.13 3.21 1.98
C GLN A 106 6.01 2.34 1.44
N VAL A 107 4.79 2.63 1.84
CA VAL A 107 3.60 2.06 1.19
C VAL A 107 3.50 2.64 -0.22
N ILE A 108 3.50 1.77 -1.23
CA ILE A 108 3.54 2.12 -2.66
C ILE A 108 2.34 1.61 -3.45
N ALA A 109 1.56 0.71 -2.87
CA ALA A 109 0.32 0.22 -3.46
C ALA A 109 -0.63 -0.32 -2.39
N ALA A 110 -1.91 -0.38 -2.72
CA ALA A 110 -2.96 -1.02 -1.94
C ALA A 110 -3.67 -2.10 -2.79
N LEU A 111 -4.12 -3.18 -2.16
CA LEU A 111 -4.81 -4.27 -2.81
C LEU A 111 -6.18 -4.53 -2.17
N PRO A 112 -7.16 -4.90 -3.00
CA PRO A 112 -7.08 -5.15 -4.45
C PRO A 112 -6.97 -3.86 -5.28
N ALA A 113 -6.58 -3.99 -6.55
CA ALA A 113 -6.49 -2.87 -7.48
C ALA A 113 -7.85 -2.34 -7.95
N LEU A 114 -8.89 -3.16 -7.89
CA LEU A 114 -10.28 -2.77 -8.10
C LEU A 114 -10.88 -2.39 -6.75
N LYS A 115 -11.75 -1.38 -6.75
CA LYS A 115 -12.38 -0.89 -5.54
C LYS A 115 -13.29 -1.95 -4.94
N GLU A 116 -13.05 -2.28 -3.68
CA GLU A 116 -13.92 -3.05 -2.81
C GLU A 116 -14.45 -2.14 -1.71
N GLU A 117 -15.53 -2.54 -1.05
CA GLU A 117 -16.05 -1.80 0.10
C GLU A 117 -15.08 -1.82 1.29
N GLY A 118 -14.99 -0.69 1.98
CA GLY A 118 -14.18 -0.52 3.19
C GLY A 118 -12.70 -0.22 2.91
N VAL A 119 -11.85 -0.62 3.85
CA VAL A 119 -10.39 -0.39 3.76
C VAL A 119 -9.74 -1.41 2.82
N PRO A 120 -8.64 -1.07 2.16
CA PRO A 120 -7.83 -2.02 1.40
C PRO A 120 -7.44 -3.22 2.28
N LYS A 121 -7.43 -4.43 1.73
CA LYS A 121 -7.11 -5.64 2.50
C LYS A 121 -5.62 -5.78 2.77
N LEU A 122 -4.80 -5.38 1.80
CA LEU A 122 -3.35 -5.50 1.87
C LEU A 122 -2.69 -4.19 1.41
N LEU A 123 -1.55 -3.88 2.02
CA LEU A 123 -0.66 -2.81 1.61
C LEU A 123 0.66 -3.38 1.13
N VAL A 124 1.22 -2.77 0.10
CA VAL A 124 2.52 -3.13 -0.49
C VAL A 124 3.54 -2.08 -0.07
N ILE A 125 4.63 -2.54 0.51
CA ILE A 125 5.73 -1.71 1.00
C ILE A 125 6.95 -1.98 0.13
N GLY A 126 7.60 -0.94 -0.38
CA GLY A 126 8.78 -1.03 -1.24
C GLY A 126 9.66 0.20 -1.13
N VAL A 127 10.93 0.06 -1.53
CA VAL A 127 11.92 1.15 -1.51
C VAL A 127 11.74 2.11 -2.68
N SER A 128 11.35 1.59 -3.84
CA SER A 128 11.09 2.42 -5.02
C SER A 128 9.80 3.20 -4.83
N PRO A 129 9.85 4.55 -4.80
CA PRO A 129 8.67 5.36 -4.54
C PRO A 129 7.63 5.19 -5.66
N ALA A 130 6.36 5.23 -5.28
CA ALA A 130 5.27 5.31 -6.25
C ALA A 130 5.37 6.62 -7.05
N GLN A 131 4.84 6.60 -8.27
CA GLN A 131 4.74 7.79 -9.13
C GLN A 131 3.32 8.34 -9.09
N PRO A 132 3.13 9.67 -9.08
CA PRO A 132 1.81 10.27 -9.13
C PRO A 132 1.02 9.79 -10.35
N THR A 133 -0.24 9.45 -10.16
CA THR A 133 -1.15 9.00 -11.23
C THR A 133 -2.25 10.01 -11.53
N GLY A 134 -2.43 11.01 -10.66
CA GLY A 134 -3.51 11.99 -10.69
C GLY A 134 -4.74 11.59 -9.88
N GLU A 135 -4.86 10.31 -9.54
CA GLU A 135 -5.87 9.79 -8.61
C GLU A 135 -5.15 8.92 -7.59
N ASP A 136 -4.67 9.58 -6.54
CA ASP A 136 -3.77 8.98 -5.58
C ASP A 136 -4.30 9.14 -4.16
N GLU A 137 -3.78 8.31 -3.26
CA GLU A 137 -4.03 8.38 -1.84
C GLU A 137 -2.70 8.53 -1.08
N THR A 138 -2.72 9.36 -0.06
CA THR A 138 -1.62 9.47 0.90
C THR A 138 -2.01 8.79 2.20
N LEU A 139 -1.25 7.79 2.61
CA LEU A 139 -1.44 7.11 3.89
C LEU A 139 -0.59 7.77 4.97
N ILE A 140 -1.26 8.22 6.02
CA ILE A 140 -0.62 8.82 7.18
C ILE A 140 -0.82 7.97 8.44
N ILE A 141 0.16 8.02 9.32
CA ILE A 141 0.13 7.44 10.66
C ILE A 141 0.14 8.58 11.66
N SER A 142 -0.73 8.52 12.67
CA SER A 142 -0.78 9.49 13.77
C SER A 142 -0.98 8.80 15.12
N LYS A 143 -0.55 9.45 16.20
CA LYS A 143 -0.92 9.09 17.58
C LYS A 143 -2.22 9.80 17.92
N GLY A 144 -3.33 9.06 17.91
CA GLY A 144 -4.66 9.64 18.16
C GLY A 144 -5.41 10.09 16.90
N ASN A 145 -6.53 10.76 17.11
CA ASN A 145 -7.42 11.19 16.05
C ASN A 145 -6.94 12.49 15.38
N LEU A 146 -7.20 12.60 14.09
CA LEU A 146 -7.07 13.90 13.41
C LEU A 146 -8.13 14.89 13.96
N PRO A 147 -7.82 16.19 13.96
CA PRO A 147 -8.81 17.22 14.30
C PRO A 147 -10.06 17.10 13.41
N ARG A 148 -11.22 17.42 13.97
CA ARG A 148 -12.49 17.30 13.23
C ARG A 148 -12.61 18.28 12.06
N ASP A 149 -11.92 19.39 12.15
CA ASP A 149 -11.83 20.47 11.14
C ASP A 149 -10.69 20.27 10.15
N PHE A 150 -9.89 19.20 10.29
CA PHE A 150 -8.82 18.90 9.35
C PHE A 150 -9.39 18.58 7.94
N ALA A 151 -8.83 19.22 6.93
CA ALA A 151 -9.16 18.97 5.53
C ALA A 151 -7.90 18.61 4.74
N PRO A 152 -7.96 17.62 3.83
CA PRO A 152 -9.15 16.84 3.45
C PRO A 152 -9.54 15.80 4.51
N GLN A 153 -10.83 15.50 4.59
CA GLN A 153 -11.29 14.42 5.46
C GLN A 153 -10.75 13.07 4.97
N PRO A 154 -10.37 12.16 5.88
CA PRO A 154 -9.90 10.84 5.50
C PRO A 154 -10.96 10.05 4.73
N LEU A 155 -10.53 9.37 3.66
CA LEU A 155 -11.33 8.40 2.93
C LEU A 155 -11.70 7.20 3.80
N TRP A 156 -10.74 6.76 4.61
CA TRP A 156 -10.91 5.72 5.60
C TRP A 156 -9.92 5.89 6.75
N GLN A 157 -10.26 5.32 7.89
CA GLN A 157 -9.40 5.30 9.07
C GLN A 157 -9.42 3.93 9.73
N LEU A 158 -8.29 3.54 10.31
CA LEU A 158 -8.12 2.30 11.05
C LEU A 158 -7.26 2.53 12.29
N LYS A 159 -7.64 1.92 13.41
CA LYS A 159 -6.84 1.92 14.63
C LYS A 159 -5.88 0.71 14.62
N SER A 160 -4.59 0.96 14.91
CA SER A 160 -3.57 -0.08 15.06
C SER A 160 -2.75 0.20 16.32
N GLY A 161 -3.07 -0.48 17.41
CA GLY A 161 -2.46 -0.24 18.72
C GLY A 161 -2.64 1.22 19.19
N PRO A 162 -1.53 1.93 19.51
CA PRO A 162 -1.56 3.34 19.89
C PRO A 162 -1.68 4.29 18.69
N TYR A 163 -1.60 3.76 17.48
CA TYR A 163 -1.61 4.53 16.24
C TYR A 163 -2.95 4.48 15.53
N ARG A 164 -3.13 5.44 14.64
CA ARG A 164 -4.22 5.51 13.68
C ARG A 164 -3.65 5.67 12.29
N LEU A 165 -4.12 4.83 11.38
CA LEU A 165 -3.92 4.96 9.95
C LEU A 165 -5.05 5.82 9.39
N SER A 166 -4.73 6.74 8.48
CA SER A 166 -5.71 7.53 7.76
C SER A 166 -5.27 7.69 6.32
N ALA A 167 -6.13 7.37 5.37
CA ALA A 167 -5.90 7.62 3.95
C ALA A 167 -6.56 8.94 3.54
N LEU A 168 -5.82 9.79 2.89
CA LEU A 168 -6.26 11.09 2.37
C LEU A 168 -6.29 11.03 0.85
N ALA A 169 -7.36 11.56 0.24
CA ALA A 169 -7.40 11.72 -1.20
C ALA A 169 -6.36 12.76 -1.64
N GLY A 170 -5.47 12.38 -2.55
CA GLY A 170 -4.43 13.23 -3.10
C GLY A 170 -3.01 12.80 -2.75
N TRP A 171 -2.05 13.50 -3.36
CA TRP A 171 -0.62 13.28 -3.22
C TRP A 171 -0.01 14.36 -2.32
N PHE A 172 0.21 14.05 -1.04
CA PHE A 172 0.72 15.01 -0.06
C PHE A 172 2.12 14.66 0.42
N SER A 173 2.94 15.68 0.62
CA SER A 173 4.25 15.59 1.26
C SER A 173 4.14 15.96 2.75
N GLU A 174 4.98 15.37 3.61
CA GLU A 174 5.10 15.75 5.03
C GLU A 174 5.48 17.22 5.22
N HIS A 175 6.18 17.81 4.23
CA HIS A 175 6.74 19.15 4.29
C HIS A 175 5.84 20.21 3.64
N GLU A 176 4.69 19.81 3.13
CA GLU A 176 3.76 20.69 2.42
C GLU A 176 2.38 20.70 3.08
N SER A 177 1.60 21.76 2.78
CA SER A 177 0.20 21.82 3.19
C SER A 177 -0.60 20.66 2.53
N PRO A 178 -1.56 20.05 3.26
CA PRO A 178 -2.03 20.43 4.59
C PRO A 178 -1.25 19.78 5.76
N LEU A 179 -0.37 18.80 5.49
CA LEU A 179 0.26 17.97 6.53
C LEU A 179 1.23 18.76 7.40
N VAL A 180 2.02 19.67 6.83
CA VAL A 180 2.94 20.50 7.60
C VAL A 180 2.20 21.41 8.57
N GLY A 181 1.04 21.95 8.19
CA GLY A 181 0.18 22.75 9.06
C GLY A 181 -0.36 21.92 10.23
N LEU A 182 -0.88 20.72 9.90
CA LEU A 182 -1.40 19.78 10.89
C LEU A 182 -0.33 19.40 11.93
N ALA A 183 0.88 19.03 11.48
CA ALA A 183 1.97 18.64 12.35
C ALA A 183 2.42 19.77 13.28
N ARG A 184 2.49 21.02 12.77
CA ARG A 184 2.85 22.20 13.57
C ARG A 184 1.81 22.54 14.63
N SER A 185 0.53 22.50 14.26
CA SER A 185 -0.56 22.81 15.19
C SER A 185 -0.82 21.70 16.20
N ASN A 186 -0.40 20.47 15.92
CA ASN A 186 -0.66 19.28 16.74
C ASN A 186 0.60 18.41 16.90
N PRO A 187 1.66 18.89 17.55
CA PRO A 187 2.94 18.16 17.64
C PRO A 187 2.79 16.80 18.34
N GLY A 188 1.81 16.66 19.24
CA GLY A 188 1.53 15.40 19.94
C GLY A 188 0.99 14.28 19.04
N LEU A 189 0.52 14.59 17.83
CA LEU A 189 0.07 13.57 16.87
C LEU A 189 1.21 12.70 16.35
N GLY A 190 2.48 13.17 16.38
CA GLY A 190 3.61 12.42 15.85
C GLY A 190 3.34 11.96 14.40
N LEU A 191 2.84 12.88 13.58
CA LEU A 191 2.41 12.61 12.20
C LEU A 191 3.55 12.07 11.35
N LYS A 192 3.30 11.00 10.60
CA LYS A 192 4.23 10.40 9.64
C LYS A 192 3.49 10.00 8.37
N VAL A 193 4.03 10.32 7.21
CA VAL A 193 3.55 9.76 5.94
C VAL A 193 4.10 8.35 5.80
N ALA A 194 3.21 7.35 5.79
CA ALA A 194 3.59 5.96 5.58
C ALA A 194 3.88 5.67 4.11
N GLY A 195 3.24 6.41 3.20
CA GLY A 195 3.46 6.27 1.77
C GLY A 195 2.34 6.88 0.93
N ARG A 196 2.45 6.67 -0.38
CA ARG A 196 1.49 7.17 -1.37
C ARG A 196 1.27 6.11 -2.42
N TYR A 197 0.05 5.99 -2.89
CA TYR A 197 -0.30 4.99 -3.88
C TYR A 197 -1.50 5.43 -4.73
N ALA A 198 -1.63 4.83 -5.91
CA ALA A 198 -2.78 5.08 -6.77
C ALA A 198 -4.06 4.56 -6.12
N SER A 199 -5.12 5.33 -6.15
CA SER A 199 -6.46 4.92 -5.72
C SER A 199 -6.93 3.68 -6.48
N ALA A 200 -7.73 2.84 -5.82
CA ALA A 200 -8.35 1.69 -6.45
C ALA A 200 -9.24 2.13 -7.63
N ILE A 201 -9.31 1.28 -8.65
CA ILE A 201 -10.09 1.56 -9.87
C ILE A 201 -11.56 1.29 -9.57
N GLU A 202 -12.43 2.27 -9.79
CA GLU A 202 -13.88 2.11 -9.77
C GLU A 202 -14.35 1.44 -11.07
N VAL A 203 -15.29 0.49 -10.97
CA VAL A 203 -15.86 -0.28 -12.09
C VAL A 203 -17.38 -0.21 -12.09
#